data_81a2c225576b176053950de6bce4f217
#
_entry.id   81a2c225576b176053950de6bce4f217
#
_cell.length_a   1.000
_cell.length_b   1.000
_cell.length_c   1.000
_cell.angle_alpha   90.00
_cell.angle_beta   90.00
_cell.angle_gamma   90.00
#
_symmetry.space_group_name_H-M   'P 1'
#
loop_
_entity.id
_entity.type
_entity.pdbx_description
1 polymer ?
#
loop_
_entity_poly.entity_id
_entity_poly.type
_entity_poly.pdbx_seq_one_letter_code
_entity_poly.pdbx_strand_id
1 'polypeptide(L)'
;MAVHPHHPGVVTAPAVPASTTPLTNDTGSACLVTLRGGTVSAVAVSGVTLSVLSALVLVPAGATITLTYAVAPTWTWYAVP
;
A
#
# COMPACT_ATOMS: atom_id res chain seq x y z
N MET A 1 1.62 -30.70 -7.82
CA MET A 1 2.07 -29.99 -6.65
C MET A 1 1.13 -28.82 -6.35
N ALA A 2 0.95 -28.55 -5.13
CA ALA A 2 0.14 -27.41 -4.77
C ALA A 2 0.91 -26.14 -5.06
N VAL A 3 0.26 -25.23 -5.73
CA VAL A 3 0.79 -23.91 -5.94
C VAL A 3 0.22 -23.03 -4.86
N HIS A 4 1.10 -22.34 -4.19
CA HIS A 4 0.65 -21.37 -3.20
C HIS A 4 0.22 -20.11 -3.94
N PRO A 5 -1.04 -19.71 -3.86
CA PRO A 5 -1.48 -18.51 -4.53
C PRO A 5 -0.82 -17.27 -3.99
N HIS A 6 -0.38 -17.31 -2.73
CA HIS A 6 0.37 -16.22 -2.15
C HIS A 6 1.22 -16.70 -1.00
N HIS A 7 2.33 -16.05 -0.83
CA HIS A 7 3.26 -16.28 0.25
C HIS A 7 3.29 -15.04 1.13
N PRO A 8 3.43 -15.21 2.46
CA PRO A 8 3.82 -14.09 3.30
C PRO A 8 5.18 -13.58 2.82
N GLY A 9 5.35 -12.28 2.78
CA GLY A 9 6.62 -11.67 2.43
C GLY A 9 6.48 -10.60 1.36
N VAL A 10 7.62 -10.21 0.82
CA VAL A 10 7.68 -9.12 -0.15
C VAL A 10 7.01 -9.54 -1.45
N VAL A 11 6.12 -8.71 -1.94
CA VAL A 11 5.53 -8.85 -3.27
C VAL A 11 6.07 -7.75 -4.16
N THR A 12 5.91 -7.92 -5.47
CA THR A 12 6.27 -6.86 -6.41
C THR A 12 5.34 -5.68 -6.19
N ALA A 13 5.90 -4.59 -5.70
CA ALA A 13 5.12 -3.39 -5.45
C ALA A 13 4.79 -2.70 -6.77
N PRO A 14 3.57 -2.18 -6.94
CA PRO A 14 3.27 -1.32 -8.07
C PRO A 14 4.05 -0.01 -7.95
N ALA A 15 4.16 0.73 -9.04
CA ALA A 15 4.74 2.07 -8.98
C ALA A 15 3.89 2.96 -8.07
N VAL A 16 4.53 3.87 -7.36
CA VAL A 16 3.81 4.84 -6.54
C VAL A 16 2.99 5.72 -7.46
N PRO A 17 1.66 5.77 -7.29
CA PRO A 17 0.81 6.58 -8.16
C PRO A 17 1.01 8.07 -7.90
N ALA A 18 0.49 8.89 -8.79
CA ALA A 18 0.47 10.33 -8.58
C ALA A 18 -0.26 10.67 -7.27
N SER A 19 0.13 11.79 -6.66
CA SER A 19 -0.51 12.24 -5.42
C SER A 19 -2.02 12.31 -5.59
N THR A 20 -2.76 11.84 -4.61
CA THR A 20 -4.23 11.78 -4.56
C THR A 20 -4.89 10.81 -5.53
N THR A 21 -4.11 9.99 -6.24
CA THR A 21 -4.66 8.97 -7.13
C THR A 21 -4.81 7.64 -6.39
N PRO A 22 -6.00 7.06 -6.29
CA PRO A 22 -6.17 5.78 -5.61
C PRO A 22 -5.54 4.64 -6.42
N LEU A 23 -4.98 3.68 -5.71
CA LEU A 23 -4.42 2.46 -6.28
C LEU A 23 -5.06 1.27 -5.60
N THR A 24 -5.62 0.36 -6.38
CA THR A 24 -6.27 -0.84 -5.85
C THR A 24 -5.23 -1.91 -5.53
N ASN A 25 -5.37 -2.54 -4.36
CA ASN A 25 -4.59 -3.72 -4.02
C ASN A 25 -5.19 -4.92 -4.75
N ASP A 26 -4.61 -5.27 -5.87
CA ASP A 26 -5.06 -6.38 -6.71
C ASP A 26 -4.14 -7.61 -6.60
N THR A 27 -3.36 -7.69 -5.52
CA THR A 27 -2.45 -8.82 -5.31
C THR A 27 -3.17 -10.11 -4.94
N GLY A 28 -4.44 -10.03 -4.58
CA GLY A 28 -5.22 -11.17 -4.11
C GLY A 28 -5.05 -11.45 -2.62
N SER A 29 -4.31 -10.62 -1.92
CA SER A 29 -3.98 -10.80 -0.52
C SER A 29 -3.95 -9.45 0.17
N ALA A 30 -4.28 -9.41 1.45
CA ALA A 30 -4.03 -8.21 2.24
C ALA A 30 -2.52 -7.96 2.27
N CYS A 31 -2.14 -6.69 2.23
CA CYS A 31 -0.74 -6.31 2.22
C CYS A 31 -0.45 -5.28 3.29
N LEU A 32 0.72 -5.40 3.91
CA LEU A 32 1.31 -4.31 4.68
C LEU A 32 2.18 -3.51 3.74
N VAL A 33 1.98 -2.20 3.74
CA VAL A 33 2.72 -1.28 2.89
C VAL A 33 3.56 -0.39 3.78
N THR A 34 4.86 -0.38 3.55
CA THR A 34 5.77 0.51 4.27
C THR A 34 6.18 1.66 3.37
N LEU A 35 6.22 2.85 3.93
CA LEU A 35 6.58 4.08 3.22
C LEU A 35 7.91 4.58 3.74
N ARG A 36 8.77 5.03 2.82
CA ARG A 36 10.09 5.59 3.17
C ARG A 36 10.36 6.82 2.33
N GLY A 37 10.92 7.81 2.99
CA GLY A 37 11.34 9.04 2.32
C GLY A 37 10.16 9.85 1.81
N GLY A 38 10.45 10.79 0.93
CA GLY A 38 9.42 11.67 0.40
C GLY A 38 8.83 12.61 1.43
N THR A 39 7.74 13.26 1.06
CA THR A 39 6.97 14.12 1.96
C THR A 39 5.49 13.77 1.82
N VAL A 40 5.06 12.79 2.60
CA VAL A 40 3.67 12.32 2.58
C VAL A 40 2.91 13.06 3.66
N SER A 41 1.80 13.69 3.30
CA SER A 41 0.96 14.45 4.23
C SER A 41 -0.30 13.73 4.63
N ALA A 42 -0.77 12.76 3.84
CA ALA A 42 -1.96 11.98 4.17
C ALA A 42 -1.92 10.62 3.48
N VAL A 43 -2.54 9.65 4.14
CA VAL A 43 -2.75 8.30 3.60
C VAL A 43 -4.20 7.93 3.83
N ALA A 44 -4.88 7.48 2.79
CA ALA A 44 -6.25 6.99 2.88
C ALA A 44 -6.32 5.55 2.41
N VAL A 45 -7.11 4.74 3.11
CA VAL A 45 -7.39 3.35 2.72
C VAL A 45 -8.88 3.22 2.51
N SER A 46 -9.28 2.72 1.35
CA SER A 46 -10.69 2.61 0.94
C SER A 46 -11.43 3.94 1.03
N GLY A 47 -10.74 5.03 0.74
CA GLY A 47 -11.31 6.38 0.79
C GLY A 47 -11.35 7.00 2.18
N VAL A 48 -10.90 6.28 3.22
CA VAL A 48 -10.89 6.80 4.59
C VAL A 48 -9.48 7.27 4.93
N THR A 49 -9.35 8.56 5.20
CA THR A 49 -8.07 9.13 5.60
C THR A 49 -7.72 8.65 7.01
N LEU A 50 -6.49 8.16 7.17
CA LEU A 50 -6.04 7.72 8.48
C LEU A 50 -5.90 8.92 9.41
N SER A 51 -6.33 8.74 10.65
CA SER A 51 -6.25 9.81 11.64
C SER A 51 -4.82 10.08 12.10
N VAL A 52 -3.93 9.12 11.91
CA VAL A 52 -2.51 9.23 12.24
C VAL A 52 -1.72 8.87 11.00
N LEU A 53 -0.78 9.73 10.60
CA LEU A 53 0.12 9.42 9.50
C LEU A 53 1.08 8.32 9.95
N SER A 54 1.04 7.19 9.26
CA SER A 54 1.85 6.03 9.61
C SER A 54 2.71 5.62 8.43
N ALA A 55 3.94 5.19 8.72
CA ALA A 55 4.81 4.60 7.72
C ALA A 55 4.47 3.14 7.42
N LEU A 56 3.55 2.54 8.17
CA LEU A 56 3.10 1.17 7.97
C LEU A 56 1.58 1.17 7.85
N VAL A 57 1.09 0.68 6.72
CA VAL A 57 -0.33 0.73 6.41
C VAL A 57 -0.80 -0.65 5.95
N LEU A 58 -1.89 -1.13 6.54
CA LEU A 58 -2.54 -2.36 6.08
C LEU A 58 -3.55 -2.01 4.98
N VAL A 59 -3.40 -2.66 3.84
CA VAL A 59 -4.32 -2.49 2.72
C VAL A 59 -4.98 -3.85 2.43
N PRO A 60 -6.23 -4.05 2.80
CA PRO A 60 -6.92 -5.31 2.51
C PRO A 60 -6.99 -5.60 1.01
N ALA A 61 -7.15 -6.88 0.67
CA ALA A 61 -7.31 -7.27 -0.72
C ALA A 61 -8.53 -6.56 -1.31
N GLY A 62 -8.36 -5.98 -2.49
CA GLY A 62 -9.41 -5.24 -3.18
C GLY A 62 -9.62 -3.82 -2.68
N ALA A 63 -8.99 -3.43 -1.59
CA ALA A 63 -9.07 -2.07 -1.09
C ALA A 63 -8.15 -1.13 -1.88
N THR A 64 -8.38 0.15 -1.76
CA THR A 64 -7.52 1.17 -2.38
C THR A 64 -6.64 1.83 -1.34
N ILE A 65 -5.47 2.27 -1.78
CA ILE A 65 -4.59 3.15 -1.01
C ILE A 65 -4.37 4.43 -1.80
N THR A 66 -4.48 5.55 -1.12
CA THR A 66 -4.29 6.86 -1.73
C THR A 66 -3.29 7.63 -0.88
N LEU A 67 -2.25 8.13 -1.52
CA LEU A 67 -1.23 8.94 -0.86
C LEU A 67 -1.37 10.38 -1.32
N THR A 68 -1.26 11.30 -0.39
CA THR A 68 -1.12 12.73 -0.68
C THR A 68 0.30 13.14 -0.31
N TYR A 69 1.05 13.65 -1.26
CA TYR A 69 2.45 13.97 -1.04
C TYR A 69 2.91 15.14 -1.91
N ALA A 70 3.95 15.82 -1.45
CA ALA A 70 4.66 16.80 -2.25
C ALA A 70 5.84 16.17 -2.98
N VAL A 71 6.54 15.24 -2.31
CA VAL A 71 7.61 14.44 -2.90
C VAL A 71 7.25 12.98 -2.74
N ALA A 72 7.29 12.22 -3.83
CA ALA A 72 6.88 10.81 -3.80
C ALA A 72 7.77 10.00 -2.86
N PRO A 73 7.19 9.18 -1.99
CA PRO A 73 7.95 8.23 -1.20
C PRO A 73 8.33 7.01 -2.03
N THR A 74 9.17 6.15 -1.44
CA THR A 74 9.30 4.78 -1.89
C THR A 74 8.48 3.88 -0.98
N TRP A 75 7.99 2.77 -1.50
CA TRP A 75 7.24 1.85 -0.67
C TRP A 75 7.63 0.40 -0.94
N THR A 76 7.35 -0.45 0.05
CA THR A 76 7.49 -1.90 -0.05
C THR A 76 6.18 -2.53 0.38
N TRP A 77 5.76 -3.53 -0.36
CA TRP A 77 4.52 -4.25 -0.12
C TRP A 77 4.83 -5.65 0.38
N TYR A 78 4.20 -6.05 1.47
CA TYR A 78 4.34 -7.37 2.07
C TYR A 78 2.98 -8.06 2.11
N ALA A 79 2.86 -9.20 1.44
CA ALA A 79 1.63 -9.99 1.55
C ALA A 79 1.53 -10.58 2.96
N VAL A 80 0.34 -10.52 3.52
CA VAL A 80 0.05 -11.17 4.81
C VAL A 80 -0.95 -12.28 4.59
N PRO A 81 -0.81 -13.40 5.33
CA PRO A 81 -1.71 -14.54 5.20
C PRO A 81 -3.14 -14.20 5.58
#